data_2981918226343e51cb3f242653446aee
#
_entry.id   2981918226343e51cb3f242653446aee
#
_cell.length_a   1.000
_cell.length_b   1.000
_cell.length_c   1.000
_cell.angle_alpha   90.00
_cell.angle_beta   90.00
_cell.angle_gamma   90.00
#
_symmetry.space_group_name_H-M   'P 1'
#
loop_
_entity.id
_entity.type
_entity.pdbx_description
1 polymer ?
#
loop_
_entity_poly.entity_id
_entity_poly.type
_entity_poly.pdbx_seq_one_letter_code
_entity_poly.pdbx_strand_id
1 'polypeptide(L)'
;MATVEAVRALALSLPRSYEALVRDRVKFRVGRIVYLSFSRDETLMGFAFAKEEREALVASDPDRFMMPTPSDLRYNWAVVRLSAIDDDEMREIVLEAWRMVVPKRVAAAHLDDTPDPQASEASMAGITEEDPS
;
A
#
# COMPACT_ATOMS: atom_id res chain seq x y z
N MET A 1 3.97 -14.89 7.91
CA MET A 1 5.03 -14.20 7.18
C MET A 1 4.51 -13.73 5.84
N ALA A 2 4.65 -12.47 5.55
CA ALA A 2 4.20 -11.93 4.28
C ALA A 2 5.21 -12.23 3.18
N THR A 3 4.71 -12.37 1.94
CA THR A 3 5.56 -12.69 0.80
C THR A 3 5.30 -11.71 -0.33
N VAL A 4 6.26 -11.63 -1.26
CA VAL A 4 6.08 -10.79 -2.45
C VAL A 4 4.86 -11.25 -3.26
N GLU A 5 4.65 -12.56 -3.34
CA GLU A 5 3.50 -13.07 -4.08
C GLU A 5 2.18 -12.62 -3.47
N ALA A 6 2.08 -12.62 -2.14
CA ALA A 6 0.87 -12.16 -1.47
C ALA A 6 0.66 -10.67 -1.68
N VAL A 7 1.75 -9.89 -1.60
CA VAL A 7 1.67 -8.45 -1.87
C VAL A 7 1.25 -8.19 -3.31
N ARG A 8 1.84 -8.94 -4.25
CA ARG A 8 1.51 -8.78 -5.67
C ARG A 8 0.03 -9.02 -5.92
N ALA A 9 -0.51 -10.10 -5.35
CA ALA A 9 -1.91 -10.44 -5.56
C ALA A 9 -2.81 -9.30 -5.05
N LEU A 10 -2.51 -8.76 -3.88
CA LEU A 10 -3.29 -7.66 -3.33
C LEU A 10 -3.12 -6.39 -4.17
N ALA A 11 -1.87 -6.01 -4.45
CA ALA A 11 -1.60 -4.76 -5.15
C ALA A 11 -2.24 -4.74 -6.54
N LEU A 12 -2.19 -5.86 -7.25
CA LEU A 12 -2.79 -5.90 -8.59
C LEU A 12 -4.31 -5.89 -8.56
N SER A 13 -4.92 -6.15 -7.40
CA SER A 13 -6.36 -6.04 -7.26
C SER A 13 -6.81 -4.60 -6.96
N LEU A 14 -5.89 -3.72 -6.63
CA LEU A 14 -6.23 -2.34 -6.25
C LEU A 14 -6.37 -1.46 -7.48
N PRO A 15 -7.38 -0.56 -7.49
CA PRO A 15 -7.59 0.34 -8.64
C PRO A 15 -6.34 1.14 -8.97
N ARG A 16 -6.04 1.23 -10.25
CA ARG A 16 -4.95 2.05 -10.82
C ARG A 16 -3.55 1.57 -10.47
N SER A 17 -3.43 0.46 -9.75
CA SER A 17 -2.13 -0.08 -9.36
C SER A 17 -1.59 -1.00 -10.46
N TYR A 18 -0.29 -0.92 -10.72
CA TYR A 18 0.33 -1.82 -11.70
C TYR A 18 1.76 -2.10 -11.27
N GLU A 19 2.27 -3.23 -11.74
CA GLU A 19 3.61 -3.68 -11.40
C GLU A 19 4.61 -3.16 -12.42
N ALA A 20 5.80 -2.79 -11.94
CA ALA A 20 6.91 -2.38 -12.80
C ALA A 20 8.19 -3.03 -12.28
N LEU A 21 9.06 -3.40 -13.21
CA LEU A 21 10.37 -3.93 -12.85
C LEU A 21 11.40 -2.86 -13.19
N VAL A 22 12.10 -2.36 -12.17
CA VAL A 22 13.07 -1.29 -12.33
C VAL A 22 14.38 -1.75 -11.73
N ARG A 23 15.40 -1.92 -12.56
CA ARG A 23 16.74 -2.34 -12.11
C ARG A 23 16.68 -3.62 -11.28
N ASP A 24 15.90 -4.60 -11.76
CA ASP A 24 15.72 -5.89 -11.11
C ASP A 24 14.98 -5.83 -9.78
N ARG A 25 14.28 -4.72 -9.51
CA ARG A 25 13.44 -4.60 -8.32
C ARG A 25 11.99 -4.48 -8.73
N VAL A 26 11.15 -5.25 -8.04
CA VAL A 26 9.71 -5.18 -8.24
C VAL A 26 9.19 -3.94 -7.55
N LYS A 27 8.39 -3.16 -8.26
CA LYS A 27 7.75 -1.96 -7.72
C LYS A 27 6.30 -1.93 -8.15
N PHE A 28 5.47 -1.27 -7.34
CA PHE A 28 4.08 -1.05 -7.69
C PHE A 28 3.83 0.44 -7.74
N ARG A 29 3.10 0.86 -8.75
CA ARG A 29 2.89 2.26 -9.05
C ARG A 29 1.42 2.56 -9.24
N VAL A 30 1.06 3.82 -8.94
CA VAL A 30 -0.17 4.44 -9.40
C VAL A 30 0.27 5.65 -10.22
N GLY A 31 -0.04 5.62 -11.53
CA GLY A 31 0.51 6.63 -12.42
C GLY A 31 2.03 6.55 -12.44
N ARG A 32 2.68 7.64 -12.04
CA ARG A 32 4.15 7.69 -11.98
C ARG A 32 4.67 7.51 -10.57
N ILE A 33 3.81 7.34 -9.60
CA ILE A 33 4.20 7.33 -8.20
C ILE A 33 4.37 5.90 -7.74
N VAL A 34 5.58 5.57 -7.26
CA VAL A 34 5.86 4.27 -6.65
C VAL A 34 5.32 4.31 -5.24
N TYR A 35 4.48 3.35 -4.88
CA TYR A 35 3.99 3.27 -3.51
C TYR A 35 4.44 2.01 -2.79
N LEU A 36 5.00 1.04 -3.51
CA LEU A 36 5.64 -0.15 -2.93
C LEU A 36 6.90 -0.44 -3.74
N SER A 37 7.95 -0.88 -3.03
CA SER A 37 9.21 -1.25 -3.69
C SER A 37 9.89 -2.34 -2.87
N PHE A 38 10.39 -3.37 -3.52
CA PHE A 38 11.03 -4.48 -2.83
C PHE A 38 12.54 -4.43 -2.98
N SER A 39 13.24 -4.91 -1.96
CA SER A 39 14.67 -5.14 -2.08
C SER A 39 14.91 -6.26 -3.08
N ARG A 40 16.14 -6.37 -3.59
CA ARG A 40 16.45 -7.39 -4.58
C ARG A 40 16.26 -8.80 -4.06
N ASP A 41 16.57 -9.02 -2.79
CA ASP A 41 16.36 -10.33 -2.16
C ASP A 41 14.93 -10.53 -1.69
N GLU A 42 14.08 -9.50 -1.86
CA GLU A 42 12.65 -9.55 -1.56
C GLU A 42 12.34 -9.80 -0.09
N THR A 43 13.26 -9.43 0.78
CA THR A 43 13.04 -9.53 2.22
C THR A 43 12.47 -8.24 2.82
N LEU A 44 12.68 -7.10 2.15
CA LEU A 44 12.26 -5.80 2.63
C LEU A 44 11.28 -5.18 1.64
N MET A 45 10.26 -4.52 2.19
CA MET A 45 9.30 -3.78 1.38
C MET A 45 9.29 -2.33 1.80
N GLY A 46 9.65 -1.43 0.87
CA GLY A 46 9.43 -0.01 1.06
C GLY A 46 8.01 0.34 0.71
N PHE A 47 7.42 1.28 1.44
CA PHE A 47 6.02 1.66 1.22
C PHE A 47 5.81 3.14 1.51
N ALA A 48 4.82 3.72 0.84
CA ALA A 48 4.46 5.11 1.06
C ALA A 48 3.94 5.29 2.48
N PHE A 49 4.51 6.26 3.21
CA PHE A 49 4.15 6.52 4.60
C PHE A 49 4.58 7.94 4.94
N ALA A 50 3.76 8.65 5.71
CA ALA A 50 4.04 10.04 6.06
C ALA A 50 5.37 10.14 6.81
N LYS A 51 6.30 10.90 6.26
CA LYS A 51 7.65 10.97 6.86
C LYS A 51 7.61 11.62 8.24
N GLU A 52 6.60 12.45 8.50
CA GLU A 52 6.45 13.09 9.81
C GLU A 52 6.13 12.09 10.91
N GLU A 53 5.56 10.94 10.56
CA GLU A 53 5.18 9.91 11.54
C GLU A 53 6.13 8.73 11.52
N ARG A 54 7.09 8.75 10.64
CA ARG A 54 7.97 7.60 10.39
C ARG A 54 8.82 7.25 11.60
N GLU A 55 9.39 8.25 12.27
CA GLU A 55 10.20 8.01 13.45
C GLU A 55 9.42 7.30 14.54
N ALA A 56 8.18 7.73 14.76
CA ALA A 56 7.33 7.10 15.75
C ALA A 56 7.02 5.65 15.37
N LEU A 57 6.78 5.39 14.10
CA LEU A 57 6.53 4.04 13.64
C LEU A 57 7.72 3.12 13.90
N VAL A 58 8.90 3.55 13.50
CA VAL A 58 10.12 2.75 13.70
C VAL A 58 10.41 2.56 15.18
N ALA A 59 10.25 3.62 15.97
CA ALA A 59 10.50 3.53 17.41
C ALA A 59 9.53 2.59 18.10
N SER A 60 8.29 2.51 17.62
CA SER A 60 7.29 1.65 18.24
C SER A 60 7.55 0.17 17.99
N ASP A 61 8.22 -0.15 16.87
CA ASP A 61 8.45 -1.55 16.54
C ASP A 61 9.68 -1.66 15.63
N PRO A 62 10.88 -1.53 16.17
CA PRO A 62 12.09 -1.56 15.36
C PRO A 62 12.40 -2.94 14.77
N ASP A 63 11.75 -3.98 15.26
CA ASP A 63 11.94 -5.32 14.71
C ASP A 63 11.20 -5.47 13.38
N ARG A 64 10.14 -4.70 13.17
CA ARG A 64 9.35 -4.75 11.95
C ARG A 64 9.71 -3.63 10.98
N PHE A 65 9.88 -2.42 11.49
CA PHE A 65 10.00 -1.22 10.65
C PHE A 65 11.38 -0.63 10.72
N MET A 66 11.80 -0.06 9.60
CA MET A 66 13.14 0.51 9.46
C MET A 66 13.04 1.86 8.78
N MET A 67 14.01 2.70 9.07
CA MET A 67 14.17 3.96 8.32
C MET A 67 14.63 3.62 6.90
N PRO A 68 14.21 4.42 5.91
CA PRO A 68 14.73 4.23 4.56
C PRO A 68 16.20 4.64 4.48
N THR A 69 16.82 4.34 3.34
CA THR A 69 18.20 4.77 3.11
C THR A 69 18.28 6.30 3.16
N PRO A 70 19.47 6.86 3.43
CA PRO A 70 19.61 8.32 3.50
C PRO A 70 19.09 9.05 2.28
N SER A 71 19.22 8.48 1.09
CA SER A 71 18.77 9.14 -0.13
C SER A 71 17.24 9.21 -0.20
N ASP A 72 16.55 8.36 0.54
CA ASP A 72 15.07 8.30 0.50
C ASP A 72 14.41 9.00 1.69
N LEU A 73 15.20 9.54 2.61
CA LEU A 73 14.64 10.16 3.82
C LEU A 73 13.74 11.35 3.51
N ARG A 74 13.97 12.03 2.40
CA ARG A 74 13.18 13.20 2.02
C ARG A 74 11.79 12.83 1.52
N TYR A 75 11.57 11.56 1.20
CA TYR A 75 10.29 11.12 0.67
C TYR A 75 9.40 10.59 1.78
N ASN A 76 8.10 10.52 1.50
CA ASN A 76 7.13 9.88 2.37
C ASN A 76 7.26 8.37 2.19
N TRP A 77 8.15 7.77 2.95
CA TRP A 77 8.61 6.40 2.70
C TRP A 77 9.08 5.77 3.99
N ALA A 78 8.73 4.50 4.20
CA ALA A 78 9.23 3.69 5.30
C ALA A 78 9.50 2.29 4.78
N VAL A 79 10.13 1.45 5.57
CA VAL A 79 10.52 0.10 5.17
C VAL A 79 10.06 -0.89 6.23
N VAL A 80 9.59 -2.06 5.79
CA VAL A 80 9.14 -3.12 6.68
C VAL A 80 9.82 -4.44 6.30
N ARG A 81 10.12 -5.26 7.31
CA ARG A 81 10.65 -6.62 7.09
C ARG A 81 9.47 -7.54 6.84
N LEU A 82 9.42 -8.12 5.65
CA LEU A 82 8.29 -8.97 5.28
C LEU A 82 8.15 -10.18 6.20
N SER A 83 9.26 -10.74 6.66
CA SER A 83 9.22 -11.90 7.54
C SER A 83 8.69 -11.58 8.94
N ALA A 84 8.59 -10.32 9.28
CA ALA A 84 8.17 -9.89 10.62
C ALA A 84 6.70 -9.55 10.69
N ILE A 85 5.96 -9.61 9.58
CA ILE A 85 4.54 -9.26 9.56
C ILE A 85 3.73 -10.42 8.98
N ASP A 86 2.47 -10.51 9.38
CA ASP A 86 1.55 -11.49 8.83
C ASP A 86 0.76 -10.86 7.67
N ASP A 87 -0.14 -11.65 7.09
CA ASP A 87 -0.89 -11.20 5.93
C ASP A 87 -1.85 -10.06 6.28
N ASP A 88 -2.42 -10.05 7.47
CA ASP A 88 -3.32 -8.97 7.87
C ASP A 88 -2.56 -7.66 8.01
N GLU A 89 -1.40 -7.70 8.63
CA GLU A 89 -0.56 -6.50 8.76
C GLU A 89 -0.08 -6.03 7.39
N MET A 90 0.30 -6.96 6.54
CA MET A 90 0.72 -6.62 5.19
C MET A 90 -0.40 -5.92 4.44
N ARG A 91 -1.62 -6.44 4.56
CA ARG A 91 -2.77 -5.83 3.90
C ARG A 91 -2.98 -4.40 4.36
N GLU A 92 -2.90 -4.15 5.66
CA GLU A 92 -3.07 -2.81 6.20
C GLU A 92 -2.01 -1.85 5.65
N ILE A 93 -0.76 -2.31 5.62
CA ILE A 93 0.34 -1.47 5.13
C ILE A 93 0.15 -1.13 3.66
N VAL A 94 -0.18 -2.13 2.85
CA VAL A 94 -0.35 -1.93 1.41
C VAL A 94 -1.53 -1.01 1.13
N LEU A 95 -2.65 -1.21 1.81
CA LEU A 95 -3.83 -0.38 1.60
C LEU A 95 -3.59 1.07 1.99
N GLU A 96 -2.92 1.30 3.13
CA GLU A 96 -2.62 2.66 3.55
C GLU A 96 -1.65 3.34 2.58
N ALA A 97 -0.64 2.61 2.11
CA ALA A 97 0.29 3.15 1.14
C ALA A 97 -0.42 3.51 -0.16
N TRP A 98 -1.29 2.64 -0.63
CA TRP A 98 -2.07 2.86 -1.85
C TRP A 98 -2.97 4.10 -1.70
N ARG A 99 -3.61 4.26 -0.54
CA ARG A 99 -4.48 5.41 -0.31
C ARG A 99 -3.75 6.73 -0.41
N MET A 100 -2.46 6.76 -0.11
CA MET A 100 -1.68 7.98 -0.20
C MET A 100 -1.43 8.44 -1.64
N VAL A 101 -1.56 7.54 -2.61
CA VAL A 101 -1.16 7.84 -3.99
C VAL A 101 -2.34 7.86 -4.96
N VAL A 102 -3.54 7.55 -4.52
CA VAL A 102 -4.74 7.65 -5.36
C VAL A 102 -5.59 8.82 -4.91
N PRO A 103 -6.44 9.36 -5.80
CA PRO A 103 -7.39 10.38 -5.36
C PRO A 103 -8.29 9.84 -4.27
N LYS A 104 -8.70 10.73 -3.37
CA LYS A 104 -9.52 10.33 -2.23
C LYS A 104 -10.80 9.61 -2.65
N ARG A 105 -11.41 10.03 -3.77
CA ARG A 105 -12.64 9.39 -4.23
C ARG A 105 -12.40 7.95 -4.67
N VAL A 106 -11.22 7.67 -5.22
CA VAL A 106 -10.89 6.31 -5.64
C VAL A 106 -10.73 5.42 -4.42
N ALA A 107 -10.01 5.91 -3.40
CA ALA A 107 -9.82 5.15 -2.17
C ALA A 107 -11.16 4.90 -1.48
N ALA A 108 -11.99 5.92 -1.39
CA ALA A 108 -13.30 5.81 -0.73
C ALA A 108 -14.18 4.80 -1.45
N ALA A 109 -14.22 4.85 -2.77
CA ALA A 109 -15.04 3.94 -3.56
C ALA A 109 -14.59 2.50 -3.37
N HIS A 110 -13.29 2.27 -3.34
CA HIS A 110 -12.77 0.92 -3.15
C HIS A 110 -13.11 0.38 -1.76
N LEU A 111 -12.94 1.20 -0.74
CA LEU A 111 -13.23 0.77 0.63
C LEU A 111 -14.73 0.54 0.83
N ASP A 112 -15.57 1.32 0.16
CA ASP A 112 -17.02 1.13 0.23
C ASP A 112 -17.45 -0.17 -0.44
N ASP A 113 -16.61 -0.70 -1.33
CA ASP A 113 -16.90 -1.96 -2.01
C ASP A 113 -16.51 -3.18 -1.18
N THR A 114 -15.97 -2.98 0.03
CA THR A 114 -15.64 -4.13 0.86
C THR A 114 -16.93 -4.88 1.20
N PRO A 115 -16.84 -6.19 1.40
CA PRO A 115 -18.04 -7.00 1.60
C PRO A 115 -18.66 -6.77 2.96
N ASP A 116 -19.51 -5.79 3.00
CA ASP A 116 -20.40 -5.50 4.10
C ASP A 116 -21.79 -5.49 3.46
N PRO A 117 -22.65 -6.44 3.80
CA PRO A 117 -23.95 -6.51 3.13
C PRO A 117 -24.73 -5.22 3.17
N GLN A 118 -24.66 -4.50 4.30
CA GLN A 118 -25.37 -3.23 4.39
C GLN A 118 -24.75 -2.17 3.51
N ALA A 119 -23.43 -2.10 3.50
CA ALA A 119 -22.75 -1.13 2.68
C ALA A 119 -22.98 -1.42 1.20
N SER A 120 -22.99 -2.67 0.82
CA SER A 120 -23.25 -3.03 -0.58
C SER A 120 -24.63 -2.60 -1.02
N GLU A 121 -25.60 -2.79 -0.17
CA GLU A 121 -26.98 -2.39 -0.49
C GLU A 121 -27.08 -0.88 -0.62
N ALA A 122 -26.45 -0.17 0.29
CA ALA A 122 -26.46 1.29 0.23
C ALA A 122 -25.76 1.77 -1.03
N SER A 123 -24.68 1.13 -1.37
CA SER A 123 -23.92 1.47 -2.57
C SER A 123 -24.76 1.32 -3.81
N MET A 124 -25.48 0.24 -3.91
CA MET A 124 -26.33 0.02 -5.07
C MET A 124 -27.43 1.04 -5.17
N ALA A 125 -27.94 1.43 -4.04
CA ALA A 125 -28.98 2.47 -4.04
C ALA A 125 -28.40 3.79 -4.46
N GLY A 126 -27.23 4.00 -4.07
CA GLY A 126 -26.65 5.31 -4.25
C GLY A 126 -25.88 5.54 -5.48
N ILE A 127 -25.54 4.67 -6.15
CA ILE A 127 -24.63 4.96 -7.05
C ILE A 127 -24.71 5.01 -8.20
N THR A 128 -25.05 4.72 -8.22
CA THR A 128 -24.90 4.65 -9.12
C THR A 128 -24.54 5.54 -9.77
N GLU A 129 -24.60 5.83 -9.58
CA GLU A 129 -24.26 6.47 -9.95
C GLU A 129 -23.69 7.12 -10.16
N GLU A 130 -23.66 7.27 -10.09
CA GLU A 130 -23.08 7.87 -10.18
C GLU A 130 -22.27 8.21 -10.39
N ASP A 131 -22.09 8.21 -10.28
CA ASP A 131 -21.17 8.60 -10.45
C ASP A 131 -20.54 8.58 -11.21
N PRO A 132 -20.62 8.55 -11.62
CA PRO A 132 -19.88 8.37 -12.62
C PRO A 132 -18.92 9.11 -12.88
N SER A 133 -18.85 9.29 -12.62
CA SER A 133 -17.99 9.92 -13.03
C SER A 133 -17.08 10.03 -12.99
#